data_bf204b3ac78ff47bed1c58e6a3799fa3
#
_entry.id   bf204b3ac78ff47bed1c58e6a3799fa3
#
_cell.length_a   1.000
_cell.length_b   1.000
_cell.length_c   1.000
_cell.angle_alpha   90.00
_cell.angle_beta   90.00
_cell.angle_gamma   90.00
#
_symmetry.space_group_name_H-M   'P 1'
#
loop_
_entity.id
_entity.type
_entity.pdbx_description
1 polymer ?
#
loop_
_entity_poly.entity_id
_entity_poly.type
_entity_poly.pdbx_seq_one_letter_code
_entity_poly.pdbx_strand_id
1 'polypeptide(L)'
;ADDILSGDNDIAAKIEEYRALYPVSLTDLSPSGGEDCSQNWTAYDVNGNAYSNGLNFSLYPVIAKTVYTEYAPNGQYKRLTGTWVVESDTSDDFIGTVRIYVDDHLQYEVSSLTVNSPASALSLSISGASTVRIEVEGAFASLRAVGYLYLADAKFEN
;
A
#
# COMPACT_ATOMS: atom_id res chain seq x y z
N ALA A 1 6.33 28.88 32.80
CA ALA A 1 5.12 28.40 32.12
C ALA A 1 5.18 28.65 30.61
N ASP A 2 5.54 29.86 30.19
CA ASP A 2 5.63 30.24 28.78
C ASP A 2 6.75 29.46 28.07
N ASP A 3 7.87 29.21 28.76
CA ASP A 3 8.99 28.46 28.20
C ASP A 3 8.63 27.01 27.90
N ILE A 4 7.79 26.38 28.72
CA ILE A 4 7.33 25.02 28.50
C ILE A 4 6.41 24.96 27.28
N LEU A 5 5.49 25.90 27.14
CA LEU A 5 4.58 25.97 26.01
C LEU A 5 5.31 26.26 24.70
N SER A 6 6.33 27.13 24.72
CA SER A 6 7.19 27.42 23.60
C SER A 6 7.97 26.18 23.16
N GLY A 7 8.49 25.40 24.11
CA GLY A 7 9.21 24.17 23.84
C GLY A 7 8.33 23.11 23.17
N ASP A 8 7.09 22.95 23.61
CA ASP A 8 6.13 22.02 23.01
C ASP A 8 5.78 22.43 21.57
N ASN A 9 5.59 23.73 21.33
CA ASN A 9 5.31 24.25 20.00
C ASN A 9 6.51 24.06 19.06
N ASP A 10 7.74 24.24 19.54
CA ASP A 10 8.96 24.02 18.76
C ASP A 10 9.14 22.55 18.39
N ILE A 11 8.80 21.63 19.29
CA ILE A 11 8.84 20.19 19.02
C ILE A 11 7.82 19.82 17.94
N ALA A 12 6.59 20.32 18.04
CA ALA A 12 5.55 20.06 17.04
C ALA A 12 5.96 20.58 15.67
N ALA A 13 6.52 21.79 15.57
CA ALA A 13 7.02 22.37 14.32
C ALA A 13 8.14 21.53 13.71
N LYS A 14 9.06 21.04 14.54
CA LYS A 14 10.16 20.17 14.07
C LYS A 14 9.67 18.82 13.57
N ILE A 15 8.64 18.25 14.18
CA ILE A 15 8.03 17.00 13.71
C ILE A 15 7.39 17.20 12.34
N GLU A 16 6.69 18.32 12.13
CA GLU A 16 6.11 18.65 10.83
C GLU A 16 7.18 18.85 9.76
N GLU A 17 8.26 19.56 10.07
CA GLU A 17 9.41 19.74 9.17
C GLU A 17 10.03 18.40 8.80
N TYR A 18 10.18 17.49 9.76
CA TYR A 18 10.70 16.15 9.54
C TYR A 18 9.82 15.37 8.57
N ARG A 19 8.49 15.38 8.78
CA ARG A 19 7.53 14.70 7.91
C ARG A 19 7.53 15.25 6.49
N ALA A 20 7.75 16.55 6.32
CA ALA A 20 7.84 17.18 5.01
C ALA A 20 9.07 16.73 4.23
N LEU A 21 10.19 16.45 4.94
CA LEU A 21 11.45 16.05 4.33
C LEU A 21 11.61 14.54 4.18
N TYR A 22 10.95 13.75 5.06
CA TYR A 22 11.16 12.30 5.14
C TYR A 22 9.84 11.56 5.03
N PRO A 23 9.62 10.84 3.94
CA PRO A 23 8.46 9.97 3.82
C PRO A 23 8.53 8.82 4.84
N VAL A 24 7.38 8.24 5.17
CA VAL A 24 7.30 7.06 6.01
C VAL A 24 6.92 5.86 5.18
N SER A 25 7.69 4.79 5.28
CA SER A 25 7.37 3.52 4.63
C SER A 25 6.19 2.85 5.35
N LEU A 26 5.22 2.34 4.59
CA LEU A 26 4.10 1.59 5.17
C LEU A 26 4.58 0.32 5.87
N THR A 27 5.72 -0.23 5.48
CA THR A 27 6.30 -1.40 6.16
C THR A 27 6.81 -1.09 7.56
N ASP A 28 7.01 0.19 7.89
CA ASP A 28 7.41 0.64 9.23
C ASP A 28 6.22 1.02 10.11
N LEU A 29 5.01 0.96 9.56
CA LEU A 29 3.78 1.27 10.28
C LEU A 29 3.01 0.01 10.63
N SER A 30 2.30 0.04 11.75
CA SER A 30 1.32 -0.98 12.08
C SER A 30 -0.01 -0.63 11.42
N PRO A 31 -0.67 -1.56 10.72
CA PRO A 31 -1.98 -1.28 10.17
C PRO A 31 -3.01 -1.03 11.27
N SER A 32 -3.96 -0.13 11.01
CA SER A 32 -5.08 0.14 11.90
C SER A 32 -6.25 -0.82 11.70
N GLY A 33 -6.25 -1.56 10.60
CA GLY A 33 -7.28 -2.54 10.27
C GLY A 33 -6.83 -3.46 9.15
N GLY A 34 -7.55 -4.57 8.98
CA GLY A 34 -7.23 -5.56 7.98
C GLY A 34 -6.02 -6.42 8.34
N GLU A 35 -5.34 -6.93 7.34
CA GLU A 35 -4.16 -7.77 7.52
C GLU A 35 -2.89 -6.93 7.51
N ASP A 36 -1.86 -7.40 8.22
CA ASP A 36 -0.52 -6.86 8.09
C ASP A 36 0.13 -7.49 6.87
N CYS A 37 0.19 -6.73 5.78
CA CYS A 37 0.74 -7.18 4.51
C CYS A 37 2.22 -6.84 4.36
N SER A 38 2.86 -6.29 5.38
CA SER A 38 4.29 -5.93 5.34
C SER A 38 5.16 -7.16 5.15
N GLN A 39 6.11 -7.09 4.23
CA GLN A 39 7.03 -8.19 3.94
C GLN A 39 8.47 -7.69 3.86
N ASN A 40 9.40 -8.54 4.27
CA ASN A 40 10.83 -8.23 4.28
C ASN A 40 11.62 -8.99 3.21
N TRP A 41 10.93 -9.66 2.30
CA TRP A 41 11.59 -10.34 1.19
C TRP A 41 11.49 -9.53 -0.10
N THR A 42 12.30 -9.93 -1.08
CA THR A 42 12.30 -9.35 -2.42
C THR A 42 11.25 -10.03 -3.28
N ALA A 43 10.42 -9.25 -3.96
CA ALA A 43 9.46 -9.72 -4.95
C ALA A 43 10.05 -9.55 -6.35
N TYR A 44 9.69 -10.44 -7.27
CA TYR A 44 10.16 -10.41 -8.66
C TYR A 44 8.98 -10.41 -9.61
N ASP A 45 9.04 -9.60 -10.66
CA ASP A 45 8.08 -9.66 -11.76
C ASP A 45 8.47 -10.75 -12.76
N VAL A 46 7.65 -10.95 -13.80
CA VAL A 46 7.87 -11.98 -14.81
C VAL A 46 9.14 -11.74 -15.63
N ASN A 47 9.67 -10.52 -15.65
CA ASN A 47 10.89 -10.15 -16.35
C ASN A 47 12.14 -10.24 -15.44
N GLY A 48 11.99 -10.66 -14.20
CA GLY A 48 13.10 -10.81 -13.26
C GLY A 48 13.50 -9.51 -12.56
N ASN A 49 12.74 -8.44 -12.70
CA ASN A 49 12.98 -7.20 -11.96
C ASN A 49 12.66 -7.40 -10.47
N ALA A 50 13.53 -6.90 -9.60
CA ALA A 50 13.43 -7.06 -8.15
C ALA A 50 12.79 -5.83 -7.51
N TYR A 51 11.94 -6.07 -6.51
CA TYR A 51 11.22 -5.04 -5.75
C TYR A 51 11.27 -5.35 -4.28
N SER A 52 11.31 -4.32 -3.44
CA SER A 52 11.40 -4.48 -1.98
C SER A 52 10.62 -3.39 -1.24
N ASN A 53 10.64 -3.46 0.10
CA ASN A 53 9.99 -2.50 1.01
C ASN A 53 8.50 -2.35 0.73
N GLY A 54 7.80 -3.45 0.55
CA GLY A 54 6.44 -3.41 0.10
C GLY A 54 5.45 -4.25 0.88
N LEU A 55 4.22 -4.17 0.41
CA LEU A 55 3.09 -4.90 0.95
C LEU A 55 2.75 -6.03 -0.01
N ASN A 56 2.65 -7.25 0.51
CA ASN A 56 2.25 -8.42 -0.26
C ASN A 56 0.80 -8.78 0.02
N PHE A 57 0.01 -8.89 -1.04
CA PHE A 57 -1.38 -9.33 -0.99
C PHE A 57 -1.44 -10.72 -1.63
N SER A 58 -1.57 -11.75 -0.79
CA SER A 58 -1.67 -13.15 -1.25
C SER A 58 -3.12 -13.54 -1.39
N LEU A 59 -3.51 -13.96 -2.58
CA LEU A 59 -4.90 -14.24 -2.95
C LEU A 59 -5.06 -15.69 -3.39
N TYR A 60 -6.11 -16.33 -2.87
CA TYR A 60 -6.41 -17.73 -3.11
C TYR A 60 -7.89 -17.92 -3.41
N PRO A 61 -8.27 -18.85 -4.32
CA PRO A 61 -9.67 -19.14 -4.54
C PRO A 61 -10.35 -19.62 -3.25
N VAL A 62 -11.59 -19.20 -3.03
CA VAL A 62 -12.44 -19.61 -1.90
C VAL A 62 -11.97 -19.05 -0.54
N ILE A 63 -10.68 -19.10 -0.23
CA ILE A 63 -10.16 -18.79 1.12
C ILE A 63 -9.88 -17.30 1.28
N ALA A 64 -9.24 -16.68 0.29
CA ALA A 64 -8.82 -15.28 0.36
C ALA A 64 -8.89 -14.61 -1.01
N LYS A 65 -10.12 -14.38 -1.49
CA LYS A 65 -10.35 -13.67 -2.77
C LYS A 65 -10.17 -12.17 -2.64
N THR A 66 -10.32 -11.64 -1.44
CA THR A 66 -10.15 -10.23 -1.14
C THR A 66 -9.30 -10.09 0.11
N VAL A 67 -8.25 -9.28 0.02
CA VAL A 67 -7.35 -8.97 1.13
C VAL A 67 -7.23 -7.46 1.21
N TYR A 68 -7.30 -6.92 2.42
CA TYR A 68 -7.09 -5.49 2.61
C TYR A 68 -6.21 -5.20 3.82
N THR A 69 -5.55 -4.06 3.77
CA THR A 69 -4.84 -3.46 4.89
C THR A 69 -5.25 -2.00 5.00
N GLU A 70 -5.29 -1.47 6.21
CA GLU A 70 -5.72 -0.09 6.46
C GLU A 70 -4.72 0.61 7.37
N TYR A 71 -4.47 1.88 7.09
CA TYR A 71 -3.58 2.73 7.85
C TYR A 71 -4.29 4.02 8.24
N ALA A 72 -3.82 4.63 9.33
CA ALA A 72 -4.38 5.87 9.86
C ALA A 72 -3.35 7.02 9.78
N PRO A 73 -3.21 7.68 8.61
CA PRO A 73 -2.28 8.80 8.46
C PRO A 73 -2.69 10.04 9.26
N ASN A 74 -3.92 10.11 9.76
CA ASN A 74 -4.41 11.16 10.67
C ASN A 74 -4.19 12.58 10.13
N GLY A 75 -4.38 12.78 8.84
CA GLY A 75 -4.24 14.08 8.20
C GLY A 75 -2.81 14.58 8.03
N GLN A 76 -1.80 13.77 8.35
CA GLN A 76 -0.40 14.18 8.42
C GLN A 76 0.36 14.12 7.10
N TYR A 77 -0.19 13.44 6.11
CA TYR A 77 0.46 13.22 4.82
C TYR A 77 -0.43 13.65 3.66
N LYS A 78 0.19 13.97 2.54
CA LYS A 78 -0.52 14.47 1.34
C LYS A 78 -0.64 13.43 0.24
N ARG A 79 0.22 12.40 0.23
CA ARG A 79 0.30 11.47 -0.89
C ARG A 79 0.65 10.07 -0.44
N LEU A 80 0.04 9.09 -1.11
CA LEU A 80 0.43 7.69 -1.06
C LEU A 80 1.13 7.35 -2.37
N THR A 81 2.34 6.81 -2.31
CA THR A 81 3.10 6.40 -3.49
C THR A 81 3.59 4.96 -3.37
N GLY A 82 3.91 4.36 -4.49
CA GLY A 82 4.45 3.02 -4.58
C GLY A 82 4.44 2.54 -6.03
N THR A 83 4.74 1.26 -6.21
CA THR A 83 4.73 0.61 -7.52
C THR A 83 3.99 -0.72 -7.42
N TRP A 84 2.91 -0.87 -8.19
CA TRP A 84 2.19 -2.13 -8.27
C TRP A 84 2.94 -3.13 -9.13
N VAL A 85 3.10 -4.32 -8.59
CA VAL A 85 3.79 -5.43 -9.24
C VAL A 85 2.94 -6.69 -9.07
N VAL A 86 2.76 -7.45 -10.14
CA VAL A 86 2.22 -8.81 -10.03
C VAL A 86 3.42 -9.75 -9.99
N GLU A 87 3.54 -10.53 -8.90
CA GLU A 87 4.69 -11.40 -8.71
C GLU A 87 4.71 -12.55 -9.72
N SER A 88 5.92 -12.98 -10.10
CA SER A 88 6.14 -14.01 -11.14
C SER A 88 5.53 -15.37 -10.82
N ASP A 89 5.29 -15.66 -9.55
CA ASP A 89 4.65 -16.92 -9.09
C ASP A 89 3.13 -16.91 -9.23
N THR A 90 2.55 -15.80 -9.70
CA THR A 90 1.12 -15.68 -9.93
C THR A 90 0.69 -16.56 -11.11
N SER A 91 -0.44 -17.25 -10.95
CA SER A 91 -1.01 -18.10 -11.99
C SER A 91 -1.48 -17.29 -13.21
N ASP A 92 -1.37 -17.88 -14.40
CA ASP A 92 -1.76 -17.24 -15.65
C ASP A 92 -3.26 -16.92 -15.73
N ASP A 93 -4.08 -17.65 -14.99
CA ASP A 93 -5.53 -17.47 -14.96
C ASP A 93 -6.01 -16.55 -13.83
N PHE A 94 -5.09 -15.89 -13.12
CA PHE A 94 -5.41 -14.89 -12.14
C PHE A 94 -5.62 -13.53 -12.78
N ILE A 95 -6.69 -12.85 -12.36
CA ILE A 95 -6.94 -11.44 -12.72
C ILE A 95 -7.19 -10.66 -11.43
N GLY A 96 -6.38 -9.64 -11.20
CA GLY A 96 -6.45 -8.82 -9.99
C GLY A 96 -7.07 -7.46 -10.21
N THR A 97 -7.72 -6.96 -9.17
CA THR A 97 -8.24 -5.59 -9.08
C THR A 97 -7.74 -4.97 -7.77
N VAL A 98 -7.24 -3.76 -7.86
CA VAL A 98 -6.77 -2.98 -6.71
C VAL A 98 -7.70 -1.80 -6.51
N ARG A 99 -8.13 -1.56 -5.26
CA ARG A 99 -8.93 -0.41 -4.88
C ARG A 99 -8.31 0.28 -3.68
N ILE A 100 -8.33 1.61 -3.68
CA ILE A 100 -7.91 2.38 -2.53
C ILE A 100 -9.03 3.31 -2.10
N TYR A 101 -9.40 3.20 -0.82
CA TYR A 101 -10.44 4.01 -0.19
C TYR A 101 -9.75 5.01 0.73
N VAL A 102 -10.11 6.27 0.57
CA VAL A 102 -9.63 7.38 1.40
C VAL A 102 -10.82 7.89 2.20
N ASP A 103 -10.75 7.81 3.52
CA ASP A 103 -11.87 8.12 4.42
C ASP A 103 -13.18 7.42 3.97
N ASP A 104 -13.07 6.11 3.69
CA ASP A 104 -14.16 5.23 3.23
C ASP A 104 -14.73 5.55 1.85
N HIS A 105 -14.09 6.43 1.08
CA HIS A 105 -14.50 6.75 -0.28
C HIS A 105 -13.53 6.16 -1.29
N LEU A 106 -14.04 5.46 -2.30
CA LEU A 106 -13.23 4.91 -3.39
C LEU A 106 -12.60 6.05 -4.19
N GLN A 107 -11.27 6.12 -4.19
CA GLN A 107 -10.50 7.16 -4.87
C GLN A 107 -9.61 6.63 -5.98
N TYR A 108 -9.35 5.32 -6.01
CA TYR A 108 -8.42 4.72 -6.97
C TYR A 108 -8.85 3.28 -7.24
N GLU A 109 -8.86 2.91 -8.51
CA GLU A 109 -9.15 1.53 -8.91
C GLU A 109 -8.35 1.20 -10.17
N VAL A 110 -7.68 0.05 -10.15
CA VAL A 110 -7.04 -0.55 -11.33
C VAL A 110 -7.47 -2.00 -11.41
N SER A 111 -7.96 -2.41 -12.57
CA SER A 111 -8.43 -3.77 -12.81
C SER A 111 -7.62 -4.45 -13.92
N SER A 112 -7.93 -5.72 -14.16
CA SER A 112 -7.31 -6.52 -15.22
C SER A 112 -5.80 -6.71 -15.05
N LEU A 113 -5.31 -6.75 -13.80
CA LEU A 113 -3.91 -7.03 -13.51
C LEU A 113 -3.65 -8.53 -13.60
N THR A 114 -2.66 -8.92 -14.41
CA THR A 114 -2.23 -10.31 -14.59
C THR A 114 -0.73 -10.43 -14.39
N VAL A 115 -0.22 -11.66 -14.39
CA VAL A 115 1.22 -11.91 -14.27
C VAL A 115 2.05 -11.22 -15.36
N ASN A 116 1.42 -10.95 -16.53
CA ASN A 116 2.08 -10.25 -17.64
C ASN A 116 1.90 -8.73 -17.61
N SER A 117 1.18 -8.19 -16.64
CA SER A 117 1.03 -6.74 -16.52
C SER A 117 2.36 -6.09 -16.13
N PRO A 118 2.76 -5.00 -16.79
CA PRO A 118 3.97 -4.29 -16.39
C PRO A 118 3.79 -3.64 -15.02
N ALA A 119 4.90 -3.44 -14.31
CA ALA A 119 4.90 -2.66 -13.08
C ALA A 119 4.37 -1.25 -13.35
N SER A 120 3.51 -0.75 -12.47
CA SER A 120 2.89 0.56 -12.65
C SER A 120 2.98 1.42 -11.40
N ALA A 121 3.34 2.68 -11.60
CA ALA A 121 3.49 3.63 -10.51
C ALA A 121 2.12 4.02 -9.93
N LEU A 122 2.06 4.08 -8.61
CA LEU A 122 0.94 4.63 -7.86
C LEU A 122 1.33 5.98 -7.29
N SER A 123 0.49 6.98 -7.50
CA SER A 123 0.61 8.28 -6.86
C SER A 123 -0.80 8.82 -6.62
N LEU A 124 -1.22 8.83 -5.37
CA LEU A 124 -2.59 9.18 -4.99
C LEU A 124 -2.58 10.27 -3.94
N SER A 125 -3.36 11.33 -4.17
CA SER A 125 -3.57 12.38 -3.16
C SER A 125 -4.41 11.84 -2.00
N ILE A 126 -3.89 11.99 -0.78
CA ILE A 126 -4.57 11.62 0.46
C ILE A 126 -4.62 12.80 1.45
N SER A 127 -4.50 14.02 0.94
CA SER A 127 -4.40 15.22 1.76
C SER A 127 -5.57 15.33 2.75
N GLY A 128 -5.26 15.45 4.03
CA GLY A 128 -6.26 15.54 5.10
C GLY A 128 -6.90 14.21 5.48
N ALA A 129 -6.50 13.09 4.90
CA ALA A 129 -7.12 11.80 5.15
C ALA A 129 -6.84 11.29 6.57
N SER A 130 -7.90 10.80 7.23
CA SER A 130 -7.80 10.10 8.52
C SER A 130 -7.46 8.63 8.33
N THR A 131 -8.01 7.99 7.30
CA THR A 131 -7.78 6.56 7.01
C THR A 131 -7.53 6.34 5.53
N VAL A 132 -6.69 5.34 5.23
CA VAL A 132 -6.42 4.86 3.87
C VAL A 132 -6.49 3.34 3.89
N ARG A 133 -7.40 2.77 3.10
CA ARG A 133 -7.57 1.32 2.97
C ARG A 133 -7.14 0.88 1.57
N ILE A 134 -6.25 -0.09 1.52
CA ILE A 134 -5.77 -0.70 0.28
C ILE A 134 -6.36 -2.10 0.20
N GLU A 135 -7.19 -2.33 -0.81
CA GLU A 135 -7.90 -3.59 -1.00
C GLU A 135 -7.53 -4.21 -2.35
N VAL A 136 -7.26 -5.50 -2.34
CA VAL A 136 -6.93 -6.26 -3.54
C VAL A 136 -7.91 -7.43 -3.66
N GLU A 137 -8.49 -7.59 -4.84
CA GLU A 137 -9.42 -8.66 -5.13
C GLU A 137 -8.90 -9.50 -6.29
N GLY A 138 -9.04 -10.81 -6.19
CA GLY A 138 -8.63 -11.75 -7.23
C GLY A 138 -9.80 -12.50 -7.84
N ALA A 139 -9.79 -12.64 -9.17
CA ALA A 139 -10.63 -13.54 -9.91
C ALA A 139 -9.78 -14.70 -10.43
N PHE A 140 -10.28 -15.92 -10.29
CA PHE A 140 -9.55 -17.15 -10.58
C PHE A 140 -10.38 -18.05 -11.48
N ALA A 141 -9.75 -18.64 -12.53
CA ALA A 141 -10.41 -19.59 -13.42
C ALA A 141 -10.35 -21.03 -12.87
N SER A 142 -9.47 -21.32 -11.91
CA SER A 142 -9.37 -22.66 -11.32
C SER A 142 -9.15 -22.57 -9.79
N LEU A 143 -9.46 -23.67 -9.08
CA LEU A 143 -9.25 -23.76 -7.64
C LEU A 143 -7.78 -23.93 -7.24
N ARG A 144 -6.88 -24.13 -8.19
CA ARG A 144 -5.44 -24.25 -7.98
C ARG A 144 -4.68 -22.96 -8.27
N ALA A 145 -5.36 -21.95 -8.79
CA ALA A 145 -4.76 -20.67 -9.10
C ALA A 145 -4.36 -19.93 -7.83
N VAL A 146 -3.30 -19.15 -7.90
CA VAL A 146 -2.86 -18.25 -6.84
C VAL A 146 -2.53 -16.91 -7.45
N GLY A 147 -2.69 -15.85 -6.67
CA GLY A 147 -2.33 -14.50 -7.08
C GLY A 147 -1.57 -13.78 -6.01
N TYR A 148 -0.46 -13.16 -6.38
CA TYR A 148 0.37 -12.36 -5.49
C TYR A 148 0.56 -10.98 -6.08
N LEU A 149 -0.10 -9.98 -5.49
CA LEU A 149 0.13 -8.58 -5.81
C LEU A 149 1.02 -7.96 -4.76
N TYR A 150 1.90 -7.08 -5.20
CA TYR A 150 2.89 -6.44 -4.35
C TYR A 150 2.89 -4.94 -4.61
N LEU A 151 2.78 -4.16 -3.56
CA LEU A 151 2.95 -2.70 -3.64
C LEU A 151 4.34 -2.37 -3.14
N ALA A 152 5.27 -2.23 -4.08
CA ALA A 152 6.67 -1.98 -3.80
C ALA A 152 6.88 -0.53 -3.34
N ASP A 153 7.80 -0.34 -2.40
CA ASP A 153 8.20 0.97 -1.90
C ASP A 153 6.99 1.83 -1.49
N ALA A 154 6.04 1.19 -0.82
CA ALA A 154 4.80 1.83 -0.38
C ALA A 154 5.09 2.83 0.73
N LYS A 155 4.70 4.09 0.54
CA LYS A 155 4.98 5.13 1.52
C LYS A 155 3.97 6.27 1.50
N PHE A 156 3.83 6.91 2.65
CA PHE A 156 3.17 8.20 2.77
C PHE A 156 4.23 9.31 2.71
N GLU A 157 3.92 10.39 1.99
CA GLU A 157 4.82 11.53 1.84
C GLU A 157 4.08 12.86 1.72
N ASN A 158 4.82 13.94 1.82
CA ASN A 158 4.31 15.32 1.69
C ASN A 158 4.84 16.06 0.45
#